data_83d17bd30846d84f40412e955d4418c7
#
_entry.id   83d17bd30846d84f40412e955d4418c7
#
_cell.length_a   1.000
_cell.length_b   1.000
_cell.length_c   1.000
_cell.angle_alpha   90.00
_cell.angle_beta   90.00
_cell.angle_gamma   90.00
#
_symmetry.space_group_name_H-M   'P 1'
#
loop_
_entity.id
_entity.type
_entity.pdbx_description
1 polymer ?
#
loop_
_entity_poly.entity_id
_entity_poly.type
_entity_poly.pdbx_seq_one_letter_code
_entity_poly.pdbx_strand_id
1 'polypeptide(L)'
;LLQENKSKLNRSVKIVWWPGHSTGRYAGSTWYADNFGIELSNNCVAQINCDSPGCRWADTFDHLSVMTEAEDYVHKIINEITGVTPICERPHRAGDYSFNNIGITSFFMLSSTMSEELRKEKNYYAVGGCGGNIAWHTENDIMEIADKKNLERDIKVYASSIIELSNCDYLPFNWLASTKEF
;
A
#
# COMPACT_ATOMS: atom_id res chain seq x y z
N LEU A 1 -1.84 16.35 -8.91
CA LEU A 1 -0.46 16.42 -8.43
C LEU A 1 0.52 15.72 -9.38
N LEU A 2 0.45 14.39 -9.57
CA LEU A 2 1.40 13.67 -10.46
C LEU A 2 1.30 14.13 -11.91
N GLN A 3 0.08 14.28 -12.45
CA GLN A 3 -0.14 14.74 -13.82
C GLN A 3 0.42 16.14 -14.08
N GLU A 4 0.24 17.06 -13.13
CA GLU A 4 0.76 18.44 -13.20
C GLU A 4 2.30 18.49 -13.12
N ASN A 5 2.92 17.50 -12.50
CA ASN A 5 4.37 17.40 -12.33
C ASN A 5 5.02 16.32 -13.22
N LYS A 6 4.31 15.81 -14.22
CA LYS A 6 4.77 14.72 -15.09
C LYS A 6 6.18 14.95 -15.67
N SER A 7 6.49 16.19 -16.09
CA SER A 7 7.80 16.55 -16.64
C SER A 7 8.96 16.52 -15.62
N LYS A 8 8.65 16.40 -14.33
CA LYS A 8 9.63 16.35 -13.24
C LYS A 8 9.89 14.94 -12.74
N LEU A 9 9.24 13.93 -13.32
CA LEU A 9 9.42 12.53 -12.94
C LEU A 9 10.38 11.86 -13.92
N ASN A 10 11.44 11.25 -13.39
CA ASN A 10 12.42 10.50 -14.16
C ASN A 10 11.92 9.12 -14.57
N ARG A 11 10.96 8.56 -13.84
CA ARG A 11 10.30 7.28 -14.15
C ARG A 11 8.81 7.47 -14.36
N SER A 12 8.21 6.64 -15.20
CA SER A 12 6.77 6.64 -15.45
C SER A 12 6.00 6.07 -14.26
N VAL A 13 4.81 6.61 -14.03
CA VAL A 13 3.86 6.08 -13.06
C VAL A 13 2.66 5.51 -13.81
N LYS A 14 2.34 4.25 -13.54
CA LYS A 14 1.15 3.58 -14.07
C LYS A 14 0.16 3.37 -12.93
N ILE A 15 -1.07 3.85 -13.08
CA ILE A 15 -2.16 3.63 -12.13
C ILE A 15 -3.09 2.60 -12.74
N VAL A 16 -3.43 1.57 -11.97
CA VAL A 16 -4.29 0.48 -12.43
C VAL A 16 -5.38 0.21 -11.40
N TRP A 17 -6.61 0.10 -11.85
CA TRP A 17 -7.77 -0.31 -11.04
C TRP A 17 -8.11 -1.76 -11.36
N TRP A 18 -8.03 -2.60 -10.32
CA TRP A 18 -8.18 -4.04 -10.49
C TRP A 18 -9.63 -4.48 -10.47
N PRO A 19 -10.16 -5.10 -11.53
CA PRO A 19 -11.45 -5.76 -11.47
C PRO A 19 -11.34 -7.10 -10.72
N GLY A 20 -12.42 -7.49 -10.06
CA GLY A 20 -12.49 -8.79 -9.41
C GLY A 20 -11.53 -8.96 -8.22
N HIS A 21 -11.23 -7.88 -7.48
CA HIS A 21 -10.34 -7.95 -6.32
C HIS A 21 -10.87 -8.94 -5.28
N SER A 22 -12.01 -8.70 -4.67
CA SER A 22 -12.57 -9.59 -3.64
C SER A 22 -13.35 -10.76 -4.22
N THR A 23 -14.30 -10.50 -5.10
CA THR A 23 -15.21 -11.53 -5.65
C THR A 23 -14.51 -12.48 -6.62
N GLY A 24 -13.55 -11.97 -7.38
CA GLY A 24 -12.73 -12.73 -8.33
C GLY A 24 -11.43 -13.25 -7.74
N ARG A 25 -11.18 -13.10 -6.45
CA ARG A 25 -9.95 -13.51 -5.76
C ARG A 25 -8.69 -13.03 -6.48
N TYR A 26 -8.63 -11.69 -6.66
CA TYR A 26 -7.51 -10.98 -7.30
C TYR A 26 -7.37 -11.25 -8.79
N ALA A 27 -8.45 -11.60 -9.48
CA ALA A 27 -8.42 -11.98 -10.89
C ALA A 27 -7.72 -10.95 -11.78
N GLY A 28 -8.01 -9.66 -11.59
CA GLY A 28 -7.42 -8.59 -12.42
C GLY A 28 -5.93 -8.45 -12.23
N SER A 29 -5.43 -8.38 -11.00
CA SER A 29 -4.00 -8.25 -10.72
C SER A 29 -3.22 -9.51 -11.10
N THR A 30 -3.78 -10.69 -10.87
CA THR A 30 -3.19 -11.96 -11.27
C THR A 30 -3.08 -12.06 -12.79
N TRP A 31 -4.18 -11.78 -13.51
CA TRP A 31 -4.17 -11.76 -14.96
C TRP A 31 -3.11 -10.81 -15.52
N TYR A 32 -2.99 -9.62 -14.92
CA TYR A 32 -2.00 -8.63 -15.35
C TYR A 32 -0.56 -9.13 -15.11
N ALA A 33 -0.30 -9.67 -13.93
CA ALA A 33 1.01 -10.25 -13.60
C ALA A 33 1.38 -11.41 -14.54
N ASP A 34 0.44 -12.31 -14.83
CA ASP A 34 0.66 -13.46 -15.73
C ASP A 34 0.95 -13.02 -17.17
N ASN A 35 0.25 -12.02 -17.68
CA ASN A 35 0.38 -11.58 -19.07
C ASN A 35 1.54 -10.61 -19.31
N PHE A 36 1.93 -9.83 -18.30
CA PHE A 36 2.98 -8.80 -18.41
C PHE A 36 4.18 -9.06 -17.50
N GLY A 37 4.30 -10.24 -16.89
CA GLY A 37 5.32 -10.54 -15.89
C GLY A 37 6.75 -10.25 -16.33
N ILE A 38 7.11 -10.59 -17.56
CA ILE A 38 8.46 -10.34 -18.11
C ILE A 38 8.70 -8.83 -18.29
N GLU A 39 7.72 -8.11 -18.84
CA GLU A 39 7.80 -6.64 -18.99
C GLU A 39 7.94 -5.96 -17.64
N LEU A 40 7.11 -6.37 -16.69
CA LEU A 40 7.10 -5.84 -15.32
C LEU A 40 8.42 -6.13 -14.61
N SER A 41 8.91 -7.36 -14.66
CA SER A 41 10.19 -7.74 -14.05
C SER A 41 11.38 -6.93 -14.60
N ASN A 42 11.34 -6.54 -15.87
CA ASN A 42 12.41 -5.76 -16.50
C ASN A 42 12.28 -4.25 -16.26
N ASN A 43 11.08 -3.72 -16.04
CA ASN A 43 10.82 -2.27 -16.11
C ASN A 43 10.10 -1.70 -14.88
N CYS A 44 9.50 -2.53 -14.03
CA CYS A 44 8.76 -2.06 -12.86
C CYS A 44 9.69 -2.07 -11.62
N VAL A 45 9.93 -0.91 -11.05
CA VAL A 45 10.82 -0.77 -9.88
C VAL A 45 10.12 -1.09 -8.57
N ALA A 46 8.82 -0.87 -8.49
CA ALA A 46 7.99 -1.19 -7.32
C ALA A 46 6.50 -1.19 -7.67
N GLN A 47 5.74 -1.94 -6.92
CA GLN A 47 4.28 -1.89 -6.90
C GLN A 47 3.84 -1.32 -5.56
N ILE A 48 3.03 -0.28 -5.60
CA ILE A 48 2.45 0.35 -4.42
C ILE A 48 0.95 0.07 -4.44
N ASN A 49 0.48 -0.72 -3.51
CA ASN A 49 -0.95 -0.99 -3.41
C ASN A 49 -1.66 0.12 -2.63
N CYS A 50 -2.87 0.44 -3.02
CA CYS A 50 -3.71 1.42 -2.34
C CYS A 50 -5.10 0.81 -2.14
N ASP A 51 -5.37 0.40 -0.93
CA ASP A 51 -6.67 -0.14 -0.52
C ASP A 51 -7.20 0.67 0.67
N SER A 52 -8.46 1.06 0.59
CA SER A 52 -9.20 1.74 1.67
C SER A 52 -8.53 3.00 2.26
N PRO A 53 -7.97 3.93 1.45
CA PRO A 53 -7.39 5.16 1.98
C PRO A 53 -8.47 6.07 2.54
N GLY A 54 -8.12 6.87 3.57
CA GLY A 54 -8.99 7.92 4.11
C GLY A 54 -10.19 7.43 4.90
N CYS A 55 -10.15 6.22 5.42
CA CYS A 55 -11.23 5.69 6.25
C CYS A 55 -11.32 6.44 7.59
N ARG A 56 -12.55 6.67 8.03
CA ARG A 56 -12.84 7.22 9.36
C ARG A 56 -12.26 6.32 10.43
N TRP A 57 -11.60 6.93 11.43
CA TRP A 57 -10.91 6.27 12.54
C TRP A 57 -9.67 5.44 12.15
N ALA A 58 -9.31 5.37 10.89
CA ALA A 58 -8.07 4.76 10.45
C ALA A 58 -6.96 5.82 10.52
N ASP A 59 -6.44 6.06 11.72
CA ASP A 59 -5.52 7.16 12.03
C ASP A 59 -4.12 6.70 12.46
N THR A 60 -3.86 5.40 12.47
CA THR A 60 -2.55 4.80 12.77
C THR A 60 -1.93 4.11 11.57
N PHE A 61 -0.61 3.87 11.68
CA PHE A 61 0.19 3.10 10.73
C PHE A 61 0.96 1.99 11.46
N ASP A 62 0.32 1.35 12.42
CA ASP A 62 0.99 0.41 13.32
C ASP A 62 1.49 -0.86 12.60
N HIS A 63 0.71 -1.36 11.63
CA HIS A 63 1.04 -2.57 10.88
C HIS A 63 0.89 -2.35 9.37
N LEU A 64 1.95 -2.65 8.63
CA LEU A 64 1.97 -2.50 7.18
C LEU A 64 2.46 -3.77 6.49
N SER A 65 1.83 -4.11 5.36
CA SER A 65 2.30 -5.18 4.50
C SER A 65 3.40 -4.65 3.58
N VAL A 66 4.62 -5.15 3.78
CA VAL A 66 5.83 -4.66 3.10
C VAL A 66 6.77 -5.83 2.81
N MET A 67 7.33 -5.90 1.61
CA MET A 67 8.43 -6.82 1.34
C MET A 67 9.70 -6.35 2.07
N THR A 68 10.46 -7.29 2.61
CA THR A 68 11.58 -7.04 3.52
C THR A 68 12.62 -6.05 2.98
N GLU A 69 12.89 -6.09 1.68
CA GLU A 69 13.82 -5.13 1.07
C GLU A 69 13.35 -3.68 1.11
N ALA A 70 12.04 -3.44 1.26
CA ALA A 70 11.45 -2.11 1.31
C ALA A 70 11.20 -1.60 2.74
N GLU A 71 11.45 -2.40 3.78
CA GLU A 71 11.12 -2.08 5.16
C GLU A 71 11.77 -0.77 5.65
N ASP A 72 13.09 -0.64 5.47
CA ASP A 72 13.82 0.58 5.86
C ASP A 72 13.29 1.83 5.16
N TYR A 73 12.92 1.69 3.89
CA TYR A 73 12.33 2.75 3.11
C TYR A 73 10.94 3.16 3.62
N VAL A 74 10.09 2.18 3.91
CA VAL A 74 8.74 2.40 4.43
C VAL A 74 8.80 3.02 5.83
N HIS A 75 9.69 2.54 6.70
CA HIS A 75 9.94 3.15 8.03
C HIS A 75 10.27 4.64 7.90
N LYS A 76 11.18 4.99 6.98
CA LYS A 76 11.56 6.38 6.72
C LYS A 76 10.35 7.22 6.30
N ILE A 77 9.64 6.82 5.25
CA ILE A 77 8.52 7.59 4.69
C ILE A 77 7.38 7.77 5.71
N ILE A 78 6.99 6.70 6.38
CA ILE A 78 5.92 6.78 7.38
C ILE A 78 6.34 7.65 8.56
N ASN A 79 7.56 7.47 9.07
CA ASN A 79 8.04 8.26 10.19
C ASN A 79 8.14 9.76 9.87
N GLU A 80 8.64 10.12 8.69
CA GLU A 80 8.73 11.53 8.25
C GLU A 80 7.36 12.22 8.17
N ILE A 81 6.31 11.49 7.83
CA ILE A 81 4.96 12.06 7.64
C ILE A 81 4.11 11.99 8.90
N THR A 82 4.25 10.91 9.67
CA THR A 82 3.34 10.60 10.78
C THR A 82 4.01 10.62 12.16
N GLY A 83 5.33 10.55 12.21
CA GLY A 83 6.10 10.38 13.46
C GLY A 83 6.08 8.94 14.01
N VAL A 84 5.47 7.99 13.30
CA VAL A 84 5.36 6.58 13.72
C VAL A 84 6.35 5.73 12.93
N THR A 85 6.93 4.72 13.58
CA THR A 85 7.66 3.65 12.90
C THR A 85 6.78 2.40 12.93
N PRO A 86 6.23 1.97 11.80
CA PRO A 86 5.31 0.84 11.75
C PRO A 86 6.01 -0.49 11.98
N ILE A 87 5.23 -1.51 12.34
CA ILE A 87 5.65 -2.91 12.23
C ILE A 87 5.38 -3.34 10.79
N CYS A 88 6.43 -3.75 10.09
CA CYS A 88 6.31 -4.27 8.74
C CYS A 88 6.18 -5.79 8.75
N GLU A 89 5.24 -6.31 8.01
CA GLU A 89 5.00 -7.74 7.85
C GLU A 89 4.99 -8.08 6.36
N ARG A 90 5.53 -9.25 6.02
CA ARG A 90 5.52 -9.69 4.63
C ARG A 90 4.09 -9.71 4.07
N PRO A 91 3.84 -9.20 2.86
CA PRO A 91 2.52 -9.22 2.25
C PRO A 91 1.97 -10.64 2.15
N HIS A 92 0.75 -10.83 2.62
CA HIS A 92 0.02 -12.07 2.44
C HIS A 92 -1.00 -11.93 1.32
N ARG A 93 -1.82 -12.93 1.13
CA ARG A 93 -2.76 -13.01 0.01
C ARG A 93 -3.65 -11.78 -0.11
N ALA A 94 -3.27 -10.90 -1.03
CA ALA A 94 -3.96 -9.67 -1.41
C ALA A 94 -3.58 -9.30 -2.86
N GLY A 95 -4.01 -8.12 -3.35
CA GLY A 95 -3.72 -7.70 -4.72
C GLY A 95 -2.24 -7.58 -5.05
N ASP A 96 -1.41 -7.12 -4.13
CA ASP A 96 0.04 -7.00 -4.28
C ASP A 96 0.77 -8.35 -4.26
N TYR A 97 0.19 -9.38 -3.68
CA TYR A 97 0.77 -10.73 -3.69
C TYR A 97 1.00 -11.28 -5.12
N SER A 98 0.19 -10.87 -6.08
CA SER A 98 0.38 -11.22 -7.50
C SER A 98 1.72 -10.72 -8.04
N PHE A 99 2.19 -9.57 -7.58
CA PHE A 99 3.44 -8.94 -8.01
C PHE A 99 4.65 -9.46 -7.24
N ASN A 100 4.50 -9.77 -5.96
CA ASN A 100 5.55 -10.39 -5.16
C ASN A 100 6.03 -11.70 -5.79
N ASN A 101 5.09 -12.50 -6.31
CA ASN A 101 5.39 -13.81 -6.92
C ASN A 101 6.22 -13.71 -8.20
N ILE A 102 6.26 -12.56 -8.84
CA ILE A 102 7.13 -12.31 -10.03
C ILE A 102 8.33 -11.41 -9.69
N GLY A 103 8.64 -11.26 -8.38
CA GLY A 103 9.84 -10.59 -7.89
C GLY A 103 9.81 -9.08 -7.92
N ILE A 104 8.61 -8.46 -7.95
CA ILE A 104 8.47 -7.01 -7.87
C ILE A 104 8.28 -6.60 -6.41
N THR A 105 9.15 -5.72 -5.93
CA THR A 105 9.03 -5.14 -4.58
C THR A 105 7.69 -4.46 -4.41
N SER A 106 6.94 -4.89 -3.41
CA SER A 106 5.57 -4.42 -3.14
C SER A 106 5.41 -3.97 -1.70
N PHE A 107 4.62 -2.93 -1.48
CA PHE A 107 4.29 -2.42 -0.16
C PHE A 107 2.98 -1.64 -0.15
N PHE A 108 2.45 -1.39 1.06
CA PHE A 108 1.18 -0.71 1.32
C PHE A 108 -0.05 -1.44 0.79
N MET A 109 -0.31 -2.65 1.26
CA MET A 109 -1.63 -3.24 1.03
C MET A 109 -2.72 -2.37 1.67
N LEU A 110 -2.52 -1.99 2.92
CA LEU A 110 -3.30 -1.00 3.66
C LEU A 110 -2.37 0.10 4.11
N SER A 111 -2.79 1.37 3.99
CA SER A 111 -1.98 2.48 4.46
C SER A 111 -2.23 2.78 5.93
N SER A 112 -3.43 3.15 6.27
CA SER A 112 -3.82 3.48 7.64
C SER A 112 -4.82 2.49 8.19
N THR A 113 -4.81 2.29 9.50
CA THR A 113 -5.70 1.38 10.22
C THR A 113 -6.28 2.05 11.45
N MET A 114 -7.34 1.47 12.00
CA MET A 114 -7.85 1.82 13.32
C MET A 114 -6.99 1.17 14.39
N SER A 115 -6.58 1.92 15.43
CA SER A 115 -5.83 1.35 16.53
C SER A 115 -6.62 0.24 17.25
N GLU A 116 -5.90 -0.70 17.84
CA GLU A 116 -6.52 -1.80 18.58
C GLU A 116 -7.32 -1.29 19.78
N GLU A 117 -6.82 -0.26 20.46
CA GLU A 117 -7.48 0.37 21.60
C GLU A 117 -8.83 0.96 21.21
N LEU A 118 -8.85 1.76 20.13
CA LEU A 118 -10.08 2.37 19.63
C LEU A 118 -11.07 1.32 19.13
N ARG A 119 -10.58 0.26 18.50
CA ARG A 119 -11.42 -0.86 18.06
C ARG A 119 -12.09 -1.57 19.25
N LYS A 120 -11.35 -1.80 20.34
CA LYS A 120 -11.88 -2.38 21.58
C LYS A 120 -12.88 -1.46 22.24
N GLU A 121 -12.58 -0.17 22.33
CA GLU A 121 -13.50 0.85 22.89
C GLU A 121 -14.82 0.87 22.15
N LYS A 122 -14.79 0.79 20.82
CA LYS A 122 -15.99 0.77 19.96
C LYS A 122 -16.67 -0.60 19.87
N ASN A 123 -16.10 -1.61 20.50
CA ASN A 123 -16.56 -2.98 20.39
C ASN A 123 -16.65 -3.47 18.93
N TYR A 124 -15.63 -3.12 18.12
CA TYR A 124 -15.51 -3.55 16.74
C TYR A 124 -14.57 -4.76 16.63
N TYR A 125 -14.92 -5.69 15.75
CA TYR A 125 -14.01 -6.78 15.40
C TYR A 125 -13.04 -6.37 14.31
N ALA A 126 -11.91 -7.07 14.21
CA ALA A 126 -10.97 -6.85 13.11
C ALA A 126 -11.58 -7.35 11.80
N VAL A 127 -11.60 -6.48 10.80
CA VAL A 127 -11.99 -6.82 9.42
C VAL A 127 -10.88 -6.43 8.47
N GLY A 128 -10.86 -7.01 7.30
CA GLY A 128 -9.98 -6.58 6.21
C GLY A 128 -10.19 -5.09 5.87
N GLY A 129 -9.53 -4.59 4.88
CA GLY A 129 -9.59 -3.19 4.53
C GLY A 129 -8.86 -2.33 5.55
N CYS A 130 -9.43 -1.27 6.03
CA CYS A 130 -8.80 -0.32 6.95
C CYS A 130 -8.79 -0.76 8.42
N GLY A 131 -8.48 -2.05 8.67
CA GLY A 131 -8.11 -2.58 9.98
C GLY A 131 -9.14 -2.42 11.09
N GLY A 132 -10.43 -2.39 10.79
CA GLY A 132 -11.49 -2.22 11.78
C GLY A 132 -12.65 -1.39 11.27
N ASN A 133 -12.64 -0.99 10.02
CA ASN A 133 -13.80 -0.35 9.40
C ASN A 133 -14.92 -1.38 9.22
N ILE A 134 -15.91 -1.32 10.08
CA ILE A 134 -17.07 -2.21 10.06
C ILE A 134 -17.95 -2.05 8.83
N ALA A 135 -17.77 -0.99 8.06
CA ALA A 135 -18.51 -0.76 6.82
C ALA A 135 -17.92 -1.53 5.63
N TRP A 136 -16.67 -2.03 5.75
CA TRP A 136 -15.97 -2.72 4.67
C TRP A 136 -16.79 -3.90 4.12
N HIS A 137 -17.02 -3.92 2.81
CA HIS A 137 -17.84 -4.90 2.10
C HIS A 137 -19.31 -4.96 2.55
N THR A 138 -19.86 -3.87 3.05
CA THR A 138 -21.27 -3.77 3.42
C THR A 138 -21.93 -2.57 2.75
N GLU A 139 -23.27 -2.52 2.78
CA GLU A 139 -24.05 -1.37 2.32
C GLU A 139 -23.83 -0.09 3.15
N ASN A 140 -23.13 -0.20 4.27
CA ASN A 140 -22.78 0.94 5.12
C ASN A 140 -21.45 1.60 4.72
N ASP A 141 -20.80 1.13 3.64
CA ASP A 141 -19.62 1.78 3.07
C ASP A 141 -20.03 2.98 2.21
N ILE A 142 -20.41 4.04 2.91
CA ILE A 142 -20.96 5.28 2.40
C ILE A 142 -20.02 6.46 2.68
N MET A 143 -20.34 7.65 2.18
CA MET A 143 -19.48 8.83 2.29
C MET A 143 -19.13 9.20 3.74
N GLU A 144 -20.00 8.90 4.69
CA GLU A 144 -19.79 9.16 6.12
C GLU A 144 -18.65 8.33 6.73
N ILE A 145 -18.21 7.29 6.04
CA ILE A 145 -17.02 6.51 6.43
C ILE A 145 -15.72 7.17 5.96
N ALA A 146 -15.79 8.10 5.03
CA ALA A 146 -14.62 8.86 4.62
C ALA A 146 -14.27 9.94 5.65
N ASP A 147 -12.97 10.15 5.88
CA ASP A 147 -12.41 11.22 6.70
C ASP A 147 -11.38 12.01 5.90
N LYS A 148 -11.62 13.32 5.79
CA LYS A 148 -10.78 14.19 4.98
C LYS A 148 -9.34 14.28 5.50
N LYS A 149 -9.13 14.33 6.82
CA LYS A 149 -7.79 14.44 7.40
C LYS A 149 -6.98 13.15 7.18
N ASN A 150 -7.64 12.01 7.36
CA ASN A 150 -7.02 10.73 7.12
C ASN A 150 -6.69 10.57 5.63
N LEU A 151 -7.59 10.97 4.73
CA LEU A 151 -7.34 10.94 3.30
C LEU A 151 -6.18 11.87 2.90
N GLU A 152 -6.10 13.08 3.43
CA GLU A 152 -4.99 14.01 3.17
C GLU A 152 -3.65 13.45 3.65
N ARG A 153 -3.63 12.76 4.78
CA ARG A 153 -2.43 12.10 5.31
C ARG A 153 -2.03 10.91 4.43
N ASP A 154 -2.97 10.06 4.08
CA ASP A 154 -2.73 8.91 3.22
C ASP A 154 -2.22 9.35 1.83
N ILE A 155 -2.82 10.39 1.24
CA ILE A 155 -2.34 11.00 -0.01
C ILE A 155 -0.88 11.46 0.12
N LYS A 156 -0.48 12.07 1.25
CA LYS A 156 0.92 12.47 1.46
C LYS A 156 1.86 11.28 1.46
N VAL A 157 1.49 10.19 2.15
CA VAL A 157 2.29 8.96 2.19
C VAL A 157 2.49 8.39 0.78
N TYR A 158 1.38 8.19 0.05
CA TYR A 158 1.43 7.65 -1.31
C TYR A 158 2.18 8.57 -2.27
N ALA A 159 1.88 9.87 -2.26
CA ALA A 159 2.51 10.83 -3.15
C ALA A 159 4.01 10.95 -2.90
N SER A 160 4.45 10.99 -1.64
CA SER A 160 5.87 11.05 -1.28
C SER A 160 6.59 9.79 -1.75
N SER A 161 6.01 8.61 -1.52
CA SER A 161 6.58 7.34 -1.96
C SER A 161 6.73 7.27 -3.48
N ILE A 162 5.70 7.66 -4.22
CA ILE A 162 5.72 7.65 -5.69
C ILE A 162 6.75 8.65 -6.22
N ILE A 163 6.78 9.87 -5.70
CA ILE A 163 7.70 10.92 -6.16
C ILE A 163 9.16 10.54 -5.88
N GLU A 164 9.45 10.02 -4.69
CA GLU A 164 10.80 9.59 -4.34
C GLU A 164 11.27 8.45 -5.23
N LEU A 165 10.48 7.37 -5.37
CA LEU A 165 10.82 6.24 -6.24
C LEU A 165 10.89 6.60 -7.72
N SER A 166 10.12 7.61 -8.14
CA SER A 166 10.18 8.09 -9.52
C SER A 166 11.44 8.90 -9.82
N ASN A 167 12.12 9.44 -8.81
CA ASN A 167 13.22 10.38 -9.00
C ASN A 167 14.56 9.96 -8.38
N CYS A 168 14.58 8.95 -7.50
CA CYS A 168 15.83 8.50 -6.90
C CYS A 168 16.81 7.95 -7.95
N ASP A 169 18.10 8.23 -7.79
CA ASP A 169 19.17 7.68 -8.63
C ASP A 169 19.36 6.18 -8.37
N TYR A 170 19.27 5.79 -7.10
CA TYR A 170 19.34 4.41 -6.63
C TYR A 170 18.07 4.04 -5.88
N LEU A 171 17.54 2.85 -6.14
CA LEU A 171 16.36 2.37 -5.42
C LEU A 171 16.71 2.19 -3.94
N PRO A 172 15.87 2.70 -3.02
CA PRO A 172 16.14 2.68 -1.58
C PRO A 172 15.77 1.34 -0.94
N PHE A 173 16.09 0.23 -1.62
CA PHE A 173 15.75 -1.12 -1.19
C PHE A 173 16.97 -1.88 -0.70
N ASN A 174 16.82 -2.58 0.42
CA ASN A 174 17.86 -3.38 1.05
C ASN A 174 17.76 -4.86 0.63
N TRP A 175 18.26 -5.18 -0.56
CA TRP A 175 18.21 -6.54 -1.10
C TRP A 175 18.95 -7.57 -0.24
N LEU A 176 19.93 -7.14 0.57
CA LEU A 176 20.60 -8.04 1.51
C LEU A 176 19.68 -8.49 2.65
N ALA A 177 18.70 -7.68 3.03
CA ALA A 177 17.71 -8.07 4.02
C ALA A 177 16.86 -9.23 3.51
N SER A 178 16.37 -9.17 2.27
CA SER A 178 15.57 -10.25 1.66
C SER A 178 16.34 -11.58 1.57
N THR A 179 17.66 -11.55 1.32
CA THR A 179 18.45 -12.81 1.25
C THR A 179 18.58 -13.52 2.59
N LYS A 180 18.32 -12.86 3.70
CA LYS A 180 18.38 -13.45 5.04
C LYS A 180 17.08 -14.14 5.46
N GLU A 181 16.01 -13.98 4.68
CA GLU A 181 14.75 -14.69 4.90
C GLU A 181 14.81 -16.16 4.46
N PHE A 182 15.80 -16.53 3.67
CA PHE A 182 16.06 -17.88 3.15
C PHE A 182 17.29 -18.51 3.80
#